data_e309952b9def03426c0c5d92eb0a282c
#
_entry.id   e309952b9def03426c0c5d92eb0a282c
#
_cell.length_a   1.000
_cell.length_b   1.000
_cell.length_c   1.000
_cell.angle_alpha   90.00
_cell.angle_beta   90.00
_cell.angle_gamma   90.00
#
_symmetry.space_group_name_H-M   'P 1'
#
loop_
_entity.id
_entity.type
_entity.pdbx_description
1 polymer ?
#
loop_
_entity_poly.entity_id
_entity_poly.type
_entity_poly.pdbx_seq_one_letter_code
_entity_poly.pdbx_strand_id
1 'polypeptide(L)'
;MEDIKEQGIFIPFDIWTIKNLNINEKLVLSDIYNKELHSGKTEYNTKAETLENILLLDIFTINNIFNTLQKKRYIKSNPERFTDRKGRFKTGISRRYINYENFKNAERFIIPENNIFLRNGEKGVYFNDHDLYFLNAWSKTKTNEENEKIKLRAKITNKHLILFLIIKKIAFFHGELYNNLFARFNIKDIVEFTGMTRQTISPYIKALTEKDLYNKKQIRFLYDLSKEHIYNELYNKLEDTTILTSYRKNTKEIEVTTIDGEIKKISIGNMENLYYINIEDMEEVGINVFDLLKNKK
;
A
#
# COMPACT_ATOMS: atom_id res chain seq x y z
N MET A 1 -15.34 -10.98 -22.53
CA MET A 1 -14.43 -10.73 -21.39
C MET A 1 -15.12 -9.64 -20.57
N GLU A 2 -15.71 -9.98 -19.44
CA GLU A 2 -16.21 -8.97 -18.52
C GLU A 2 -15.00 -8.18 -17.99
N ASP A 3 -15.04 -6.86 -18.16
CA ASP A 3 -14.06 -5.97 -17.57
C ASP A 3 -14.06 -6.20 -16.06
N ILE A 4 -13.05 -6.88 -15.55
CA ILE A 4 -12.77 -6.97 -14.13
C ILE A 4 -12.45 -5.54 -13.73
N LYS A 5 -13.44 -4.80 -13.21
CA LYS A 5 -13.21 -3.48 -12.61
C LYS A 5 -12.20 -3.69 -11.50
N GLU A 6 -11.01 -3.14 -11.67
CA GLU A 6 -10.02 -3.09 -10.60
C GLU A 6 -10.69 -2.51 -9.35
N GLN A 7 -10.86 -3.36 -8.35
CA GLN A 7 -11.39 -2.93 -7.06
C GLN A 7 -10.24 -2.33 -6.28
N GLY A 8 -10.45 -1.15 -5.74
CA GLY A 8 -9.43 -0.46 -4.96
C GLY A 8 -10.04 0.62 -4.10
N ILE A 9 -9.24 1.20 -3.20
CA ILE A 9 -9.65 2.28 -2.33
C ILE A 9 -8.75 3.49 -2.54
N PHE A 10 -9.36 4.62 -2.83
CA PHE A 10 -8.72 5.91 -2.87
C PHE A 10 -8.81 6.58 -1.50
N ILE A 11 -7.66 6.92 -0.91
CA ILE A 11 -7.56 7.70 0.33
C ILE A 11 -7.25 9.15 -0.02
N PRO A 12 -8.21 10.09 0.08
CA PRO A 12 -7.95 11.51 -0.12
C PRO A 12 -6.89 12.02 0.86
N PHE A 13 -6.14 13.07 0.49
CA PHE A 13 -5.14 13.65 1.39
C PHE A 13 -5.74 14.17 2.69
N ASP A 14 -7.00 14.61 2.69
CA ASP A 14 -7.72 15.00 3.89
C ASP A 14 -7.83 13.86 4.94
N ILE A 15 -7.87 12.61 4.49
CA ILE A 15 -7.86 11.43 5.35
C ILE A 15 -6.45 10.92 5.55
N TRP A 16 -5.63 10.91 4.47
CA TRP A 16 -4.26 10.43 4.53
C TRP A 16 -3.44 11.14 5.61
N THR A 17 -3.60 12.44 5.72
CA THR A 17 -2.83 13.30 6.65
C THR A 17 -3.28 13.24 8.10
N ILE A 18 -4.40 12.59 8.43
CA ILE A 18 -4.86 12.47 9.82
C ILE A 18 -3.86 11.64 10.64
N LYS A 19 -3.29 12.25 11.70
CA LYS A 19 -2.20 11.65 12.49
C LYS A 19 -2.61 10.44 13.33
N ASN A 20 -3.77 10.48 13.95
CA ASN A 20 -4.22 9.49 14.92
C ASN A 20 -4.96 8.29 14.30
N LEU A 21 -4.91 8.13 12.97
CA LEU A 21 -5.47 6.99 12.26
C LEU A 21 -4.36 6.08 11.70
N ASN A 22 -4.51 4.77 11.92
CA ASN A 22 -3.71 3.78 11.21
C ASN A 22 -4.22 3.57 9.79
N ILE A 23 -3.48 2.80 8.98
CA ILE A 23 -3.82 2.63 7.55
C ILE A 23 -5.18 1.97 7.34
N ASN A 24 -5.52 0.93 8.11
CA ASN A 24 -6.79 0.24 7.95
C ASN A 24 -7.97 1.12 8.38
N GLU A 25 -7.79 1.96 9.41
CA GLU A 25 -8.77 2.98 9.79
C GLU A 25 -8.95 4.02 8.68
N LYS A 26 -7.85 4.45 8.03
CA LYS A 26 -7.91 5.37 6.88
C LYS A 26 -8.62 4.74 5.69
N LEU A 27 -8.34 3.47 5.37
CA LEU A 27 -9.01 2.75 4.29
C LEU A 27 -10.53 2.65 4.52
N VAL A 28 -10.95 2.22 5.71
CA VAL A 28 -12.39 2.12 6.06
C VAL A 28 -13.06 3.49 6.06
N LEU A 29 -12.40 4.51 6.63
CA LEU A 29 -12.95 5.88 6.64
C LEU A 29 -13.09 6.44 5.22
N SER A 30 -12.12 6.16 4.34
CA SER A 30 -12.14 6.59 2.94
C SER A 30 -13.23 5.90 2.14
N ASP A 31 -13.51 4.62 2.39
CA ASP A 31 -14.63 3.93 1.75
C ASP A 31 -15.97 4.61 2.08
N ILE A 32 -16.20 4.93 3.35
CA ILE A 32 -17.42 5.64 3.77
C ILE A 32 -17.46 7.02 3.12
N TYR A 33 -16.37 7.79 3.20
CA TYR A 33 -16.27 9.14 2.67
C TYR A 33 -16.54 9.20 1.15
N ASN A 34 -15.88 8.35 0.39
CA ASN A 34 -16.03 8.30 -1.07
C ASN A 34 -17.46 7.93 -1.48
N LYS A 35 -18.08 6.99 -0.76
CA LYS A 35 -19.46 6.59 -1.03
C LYS A 35 -20.46 7.69 -0.72
N GLU A 36 -20.26 8.46 0.36
CA GLU A 36 -21.07 9.64 0.63
C GLU A 36 -20.92 10.69 -0.48
N LEU A 37 -19.70 10.98 -0.92
CA LEU A 37 -19.44 11.93 -1.99
C LEU A 37 -20.11 11.52 -3.32
N HIS A 38 -19.99 10.25 -3.72
CA HIS A 38 -20.52 9.77 -4.99
C HIS A 38 -22.02 9.57 -4.99
N SER A 39 -22.61 9.22 -3.85
CA SER A 39 -24.06 8.97 -3.77
C SER A 39 -24.88 10.23 -3.51
N GLY A 40 -24.25 11.34 -3.09
CA GLY A 40 -24.93 12.53 -2.60
C GLY A 40 -25.78 12.29 -1.33
N LYS A 41 -25.64 11.12 -0.70
CA LYS A 41 -26.36 10.73 0.52
C LYS A 41 -25.44 10.89 1.72
N THR A 42 -25.96 11.51 2.77
CA THR A 42 -25.25 11.72 4.04
C THR A 42 -25.16 10.46 4.91
N GLU A 43 -25.81 9.38 4.51
CA GLU A 43 -25.80 8.11 5.24
C GLU A 43 -25.53 6.96 4.28
N TYR A 44 -24.42 6.28 4.47
CA TYR A 44 -24.07 5.12 3.67
C TYR A 44 -24.05 3.84 4.52
N ASN A 45 -24.59 2.78 3.94
CA ASN A 45 -24.68 1.49 4.59
C ASN A 45 -23.52 0.59 4.14
N THR A 46 -22.31 0.88 4.62
CA THR A 46 -21.17 -0.01 4.39
C THR A 46 -21.27 -1.23 5.29
N LYS A 47 -21.47 -2.40 4.69
CA LYS A 47 -21.46 -3.68 5.40
C LYS A 47 -20.01 -4.13 5.65
N ALA A 48 -19.80 -4.78 6.80
CA ALA A 48 -18.49 -5.36 7.12
C ALA A 48 -18.08 -6.44 6.10
N GLU A 49 -19.05 -7.23 5.61
CA GLU A 49 -18.84 -8.28 4.61
C GLU A 49 -18.35 -7.72 3.26
N THR A 50 -18.81 -6.54 2.87
CA THR A 50 -18.33 -5.87 1.65
C THR A 50 -16.86 -5.45 1.80
N LEU A 51 -16.51 -4.88 2.96
CA LEU A 51 -15.13 -4.47 3.24
C LEU A 51 -14.21 -5.65 3.46
N GLU A 52 -14.70 -6.78 3.98
CA GLU A 52 -13.93 -8.03 4.12
C GLU A 52 -13.34 -8.45 2.77
N ASN A 53 -14.16 -8.44 1.74
CA ASN A 53 -13.73 -8.83 0.40
C ASN A 53 -12.75 -7.83 -0.24
N ILE A 54 -12.95 -6.53 0.01
CA ILE A 54 -12.10 -5.48 -0.57
C ILE A 54 -10.78 -5.36 0.21
N LEU A 55 -10.85 -5.31 1.54
CA LEU A 55 -9.68 -5.06 2.40
C LEU A 55 -8.90 -6.32 2.77
N LEU A 56 -9.46 -7.50 2.50
CA LEU A 56 -8.90 -8.79 2.91
C LEU A 56 -8.63 -8.86 4.44
N LEU A 57 -9.49 -8.21 5.19
CA LEU A 57 -9.56 -8.25 6.65
C LEU A 57 -10.76 -9.08 7.07
N ASP A 58 -10.65 -9.78 8.21
CA ASP A 58 -11.81 -10.49 8.74
C ASP A 58 -12.88 -9.52 9.30
N ILE A 59 -14.13 -9.99 9.32
CA ILE A 59 -15.30 -9.20 9.77
C ILE A 59 -15.12 -8.66 11.19
N PHE A 60 -14.49 -9.43 12.08
CA PHE A 60 -14.25 -9.02 13.45
C PHE A 60 -13.30 -7.82 13.51
N THR A 61 -12.21 -7.87 12.74
CA THR A 61 -11.25 -6.75 12.60
C THR A 61 -11.95 -5.51 12.05
N ILE A 62 -12.80 -5.64 11.01
CA ILE A 62 -13.53 -4.52 10.42
C ILE A 62 -14.49 -3.90 11.43
N ASN A 63 -15.23 -4.71 12.18
CA ASN A 63 -16.11 -4.21 13.21
C ASN A 63 -15.35 -3.48 14.34
N ASN A 64 -14.17 -3.96 14.70
CA ASN A 64 -13.29 -3.27 15.64
C ASN A 64 -12.81 -1.91 15.10
N ILE A 65 -12.53 -1.82 13.79
CA ILE A 65 -12.17 -0.55 13.13
C ILE A 65 -13.37 0.41 13.18
N PHE A 66 -14.59 -0.03 12.85
CA PHE A 66 -15.78 0.81 12.98
C PHE A 66 -15.96 1.34 14.40
N ASN A 67 -15.83 0.47 15.40
CA ASN A 67 -15.94 0.86 16.81
C ASN A 67 -14.85 1.88 17.19
N THR A 68 -13.65 1.71 16.68
CA THR A 68 -12.53 2.62 16.94
C THR A 68 -12.77 3.99 16.28
N LEU A 69 -13.20 4.01 15.03
CA LEU A 69 -13.53 5.25 14.31
C LEU A 69 -14.70 5.99 15.00
N GLN A 70 -15.67 5.25 15.53
CA GLN A 70 -16.76 5.83 16.29
C GLN A 70 -16.30 6.40 17.65
N LYS A 71 -15.44 5.68 18.38
CA LYS A 71 -14.81 6.18 19.62
C LYS A 71 -13.98 7.43 19.37
N LYS A 72 -13.22 7.47 18.28
CA LYS A 72 -12.46 8.64 17.82
C LYS A 72 -13.37 9.74 17.24
N ARG A 73 -14.67 9.51 17.14
CA ARG A 73 -15.71 10.42 16.63
C ARG A 73 -15.53 10.83 15.16
N TYR A 74 -14.86 10.01 14.34
CA TYR A 74 -14.76 10.27 12.90
C TYR A 74 -16.00 9.82 12.14
N ILE A 75 -16.69 8.81 12.65
CA ILE A 75 -17.97 8.36 12.12
C ILE A 75 -19.06 8.37 13.21
N LYS A 76 -20.29 8.54 12.78
CA LYS A 76 -21.50 8.27 13.56
C LYS A 76 -22.17 7.03 12.98
N SER A 77 -22.87 6.26 13.80
CA SER A 77 -23.69 5.15 13.34
C SER A 77 -25.12 5.31 13.86
N ASN A 78 -26.07 5.04 12.96
CA ASN A 78 -27.49 5.02 13.29
C ASN A 78 -27.99 3.59 13.10
N PRO A 79 -28.15 2.80 14.16
CA PRO A 79 -28.62 1.44 14.05
C PRO A 79 -30.09 1.44 13.64
N GLU A 80 -30.43 0.76 12.55
CA GLU A 80 -31.82 0.49 12.23
C GLU A 80 -32.41 -0.44 13.29
N ARG A 81 -33.52 0.00 13.92
CA ARG A 81 -34.31 -0.84 14.81
C ARG A 81 -35.59 -1.24 14.11
N PHE A 82 -35.87 -2.52 14.07
CA PHE A 82 -37.11 -3.04 13.53
C PHE A 82 -37.67 -4.14 14.43
N THR A 83 -38.94 -4.33 14.35
CA THR A 83 -39.65 -5.40 15.06
C THR A 83 -39.80 -6.59 14.12
N ASP A 84 -39.35 -7.78 14.49
CA ASP A 84 -39.56 -8.98 13.70
C ASP A 84 -41.06 -9.41 13.72
N ARG A 85 -41.38 -10.38 12.85
CA ARG A 85 -42.77 -10.90 12.76
C ARG A 85 -43.35 -11.47 14.09
N LYS A 86 -42.47 -11.67 15.08
CA LYS A 86 -42.83 -12.15 16.41
C LYS A 86 -42.87 -11.03 17.45
N GLY A 87 -42.83 -9.76 17.01
CA GLY A 87 -42.88 -8.60 17.91
C GLY A 87 -41.58 -8.31 18.68
N ARG A 88 -40.48 -8.97 18.35
CA ARG A 88 -39.18 -8.79 19.04
C ARG A 88 -38.37 -7.70 18.36
N PHE A 89 -37.84 -6.78 19.15
CA PHE A 89 -36.93 -5.76 18.65
C PHE A 89 -35.62 -6.42 18.15
N LYS A 90 -35.24 -6.11 16.92
CA LYS A 90 -33.99 -6.48 16.31
C LYS A 90 -33.25 -5.24 15.83
N THR A 91 -31.95 -5.27 15.96
CA THR A 91 -31.09 -4.24 15.38
C THR A 91 -30.74 -4.68 13.97
N GLY A 92 -31.11 -3.88 12.99
CA GLY A 92 -30.75 -4.05 11.59
C GLY A 92 -29.34 -3.54 11.32
N ILE A 93 -29.07 -3.35 10.04
CA ILE A 93 -27.76 -2.88 9.58
C ILE A 93 -27.56 -1.44 10.05
N SER A 94 -26.43 -1.18 10.72
CA SER A 94 -26.09 0.18 11.13
C SER A 94 -25.69 1.01 9.92
N ARG A 95 -26.38 2.12 9.69
CA ARG A 95 -25.96 3.14 8.73
C ARG A 95 -24.82 3.93 9.33
N ARG A 96 -23.74 4.11 8.60
CA ARG A 96 -22.53 4.81 9.03
C ARG A 96 -22.34 6.04 8.15
N TYR A 97 -21.96 7.15 8.76
CA TYR A 97 -21.71 8.40 8.07
C TYR A 97 -20.59 9.20 8.73
N ILE A 98 -19.97 10.08 7.94
CA ILE A 98 -18.87 10.92 8.41
C ILE A 98 -19.37 11.94 9.44
N ASN A 99 -18.65 12.05 10.53
CA ASN A 99 -18.83 13.17 11.47
C ASN A 99 -17.98 14.36 11.02
N TYR A 100 -18.54 15.16 10.12
CA TYR A 100 -17.83 16.25 9.46
C TYR A 100 -17.25 17.29 10.42
N GLU A 101 -17.87 17.52 11.58
CA GLU A 101 -17.36 18.44 12.59
C GLU A 101 -15.99 17.98 13.11
N ASN A 102 -15.91 16.74 13.58
CA ASN A 102 -14.65 16.18 14.07
C ASN A 102 -13.66 15.91 12.95
N PHE A 103 -14.15 15.54 11.76
CA PHE A 103 -13.31 15.35 10.59
C PHE A 103 -12.58 16.65 10.20
N LYS A 104 -13.27 17.81 10.20
CA LYS A 104 -12.65 19.11 9.91
C LYS A 104 -11.61 19.50 10.97
N ASN A 105 -11.87 19.19 12.23
CA ASN A 105 -10.99 19.52 13.37
C ASN A 105 -9.90 18.47 13.64
N ALA A 106 -9.75 17.47 12.77
CA ALA A 106 -8.72 16.44 12.94
C ALA A 106 -7.31 17.02 12.88
N GLU A 107 -6.44 16.56 13.76
CA GLU A 107 -5.02 16.90 13.69
C GLU A 107 -4.37 16.24 12.46
N ARG A 108 -3.76 17.06 11.59
CA ARG A 108 -3.13 16.63 10.34
C ARG A 108 -1.67 17.01 10.30
N PHE A 109 -0.86 16.21 9.60
CA PHE A 109 0.44 16.68 9.14
C PHE A 109 0.29 17.37 7.78
N ILE A 110 1.25 18.23 7.45
CA ILE A 110 1.25 19.01 6.21
C ILE A 110 2.18 18.33 5.21
N ILE A 111 1.69 18.07 4.01
CA ILE A 111 2.51 17.68 2.87
C ILE A 111 2.88 18.97 2.14
N PRO A 112 4.19 19.32 2.05
CA PRO A 112 4.60 20.52 1.32
C PRO A 112 4.24 20.47 -0.16
N GLU A 113 3.93 21.62 -0.77
CA GLU A 113 3.56 21.72 -2.20
C GLU A 113 4.65 21.18 -3.15
N ASN A 114 5.91 21.31 -2.74
CA ASN A 114 7.05 20.80 -3.51
C ASN A 114 7.32 19.30 -3.30
N ASN A 115 6.52 18.60 -2.53
CA ASN A 115 6.63 17.14 -2.36
C ASN A 115 6.34 16.43 -3.67
N ILE A 116 7.05 15.33 -3.94
CA ILE A 116 6.96 14.59 -5.20
C ILE A 116 5.52 14.18 -5.57
N PHE A 117 4.70 13.81 -4.60
CA PHE A 117 3.31 13.39 -4.84
C PHE A 117 2.43 14.55 -5.29
N LEU A 118 2.54 15.73 -4.63
CA LEU A 118 1.78 16.92 -5.01
C LEU A 118 2.25 17.50 -6.36
N ARG A 119 3.55 17.48 -6.63
CA ARG A 119 4.09 17.89 -7.94
C ARG A 119 3.59 17.03 -9.09
N ASN A 120 3.29 15.75 -8.85
CA ASN A 120 2.70 14.86 -9.86
C ASN A 120 1.16 14.95 -9.92
N GLY A 121 0.55 15.94 -9.25
CA GLY A 121 -0.89 16.19 -9.32
C GLY A 121 -1.74 15.21 -8.52
N GLU A 122 -1.15 14.41 -7.64
CA GLU A 122 -1.88 13.48 -6.79
C GLU A 122 -2.79 14.25 -5.81
N LYS A 123 -3.98 13.72 -5.59
CA LYS A 123 -4.97 14.25 -4.63
C LYS A 123 -5.20 13.32 -3.44
N GLY A 124 -4.52 12.18 -3.44
CA GLY A 124 -4.64 11.14 -2.44
C GLY A 124 -3.77 9.93 -2.81
N VAL A 125 -3.99 8.83 -2.12
CA VAL A 125 -3.31 7.55 -2.32
C VAL A 125 -4.32 6.52 -2.77
N TYR A 126 -4.11 5.93 -3.95
CA TYR A 126 -4.91 4.81 -4.42
C TYR A 126 -4.21 3.49 -4.10
N PHE A 127 -4.94 2.57 -3.52
CA PHE A 127 -4.52 1.20 -3.27
C PHE A 127 -5.43 0.28 -4.09
N ASN A 128 -4.85 -0.45 -5.03
CA ASN A 128 -5.56 -1.48 -5.77
C ASN A 128 -5.68 -2.77 -4.94
N ASP A 129 -6.33 -3.80 -5.46
CA ASP A 129 -6.53 -5.09 -4.81
C ASP A 129 -5.22 -5.80 -4.46
N HIS A 130 -4.19 -5.73 -5.31
CA HIS A 130 -2.85 -6.25 -5.03
C HIS A 130 -2.18 -5.50 -3.86
N ASP A 131 -2.29 -4.17 -3.83
CA ASP A 131 -1.74 -3.35 -2.74
C ASP A 131 -2.44 -3.69 -1.41
N LEU A 132 -3.75 -3.86 -1.43
CA LEU A 132 -4.54 -4.24 -0.26
C LEU A 132 -4.21 -5.65 0.22
N TYR A 133 -3.94 -6.57 -0.72
CA TYR A 133 -3.42 -7.89 -0.42
C TYR A 133 -2.08 -7.82 0.33
N PHE A 134 -1.11 -7.06 -0.17
CA PHE A 134 0.17 -6.87 0.51
C PHE A 134 0.01 -6.28 1.91
N LEU A 135 -0.87 -5.31 2.08
CA LEU A 135 -1.11 -4.67 3.38
C LEU A 135 -1.72 -5.62 4.42
N ASN A 136 -2.68 -6.44 4.02
CA ASN A 136 -3.54 -7.12 4.97
C ASN A 136 -3.42 -8.65 4.98
N ALA A 137 -2.91 -9.25 3.91
CA ALA A 137 -2.74 -10.69 3.81
C ALA A 137 -1.27 -11.14 3.91
N TRP A 138 -0.33 -10.33 3.41
CA TRP A 138 1.08 -10.70 3.35
C TRP A 138 1.70 -11.04 4.72
N SER A 139 1.29 -10.36 5.80
CA SER A 139 1.83 -10.55 7.14
C SER A 139 1.25 -11.76 7.88
N LYS A 140 0.25 -12.46 7.31
CA LYS A 140 -0.42 -13.59 7.97
C LYS A 140 0.32 -14.90 7.70
N THR A 141 0.49 -15.72 8.74
CA THR A 141 0.95 -17.10 8.58
C THR A 141 -0.17 -17.95 7.97
N LYS A 142 0.08 -18.62 6.86
CA LYS A 142 -0.87 -19.50 6.19
C LYS A 142 -0.41 -20.95 6.27
N THR A 143 -1.37 -21.85 6.27
CA THR A 143 -1.12 -23.28 6.12
C THR A 143 -1.53 -23.65 4.70
N ASN A 144 -0.64 -24.26 3.92
CA ASN A 144 -0.97 -24.79 2.59
C ASN A 144 -1.72 -26.11 2.70
N GLU A 145 -2.10 -26.72 1.56
CA GLU A 145 -2.80 -27.99 1.50
C GLU A 145 -2.02 -29.14 2.12
N GLU A 146 -0.70 -29.05 2.21
CA GLU A 146 0.22 -30.02 2.81
C GLU A 146 0.45 -29.76 4.31
N ASN A 147 -0.29 -28.85 4.94
CA ASN A 147 -0.09 -28.41 6.32
C ASN A 147 1.28 -27.77 6.61
N GLU A 148 2.02 -27.36 5.57
CA GLU A 148 3.21 -26.56 5.74
C GLU A 148 2.83 -25.12 6.12
N LYS A 149 3.39 -24.60 7.21
CA LYS A 149 3.21 -23.19 7.60
C LYS A 149 4.04 -22.31 6.70
N ILE A 150 3.38 -21.57 5.85
CA ILE A 150 4.01 -20.49 5.09
C ILE A 150 4.24 -19.34 6.08
N LYS A 151 5.47 -19.19 6.55
CA LYS A 151 5.86 -18.06 7.41
C LYS A 151 6.14 -16.87 6.52
N LEU A 152 5.29 -15.88 6.63
CA LEU A 152 5.59 -14.56 6.11
C LEU A 152 6.65 -13.90 6.99
N ARG A 153 7.45 -13.01 6.41
CA ARG A 153 8.56 -12.35 7.07
C ARG A 153 8.14 -11.74 8.41
N ALA A 154 8.54 -12.35 9.52
CA ALA A 154 8.12 -11.93 10.86
C ALA A 154 8.54 -10.49 11.22
N LYS A 155 9.59 -9.96 10.56
CA LYS A 155 10.12 -8.61 10.77
C LYS A 155 9.37 -7.53 9.96
N ILE A 156 8.62 -7.89 8.92
CA ILE A 156 7.87 -6.95 8.10
C ILE A 156 6.49 -6.71 8.71
N THR A 157 6.21 -5.46 9.03
CA THR A 157 4.91 -5.00 9.55
C THR A 157 4.17 -4.19 8.49
N ASN A 158 2.88 -3.92 8.73
CA ASN A 158 2.09 -3.06 7.83
C ASN A 158 2.75 -1.70 7.53
N LYS A 159 3.55 -1.16 8.47
CA LYS A 159 4.27 0.10 8.24
C LYS A 159 5.37 -0.04 7.19
N HIS A 160 6.07 -1.18 7.15
CA HIS A 160 7.04 -1.48 6.09
C HIS A 160 6.33 -1.64 4.74
N LEU A 161 5.18 -2.34 4.72
CA LEU A 161 4.41 -2.56 3.49
C LEU A 161 3.84 -1.25 2.94
N ILE A 162 3.32 -0.37 3.80
CA ILE A 162 2.89 0.98 3.38
C ILE A 162 4.06 1.72 2.74
N LEU A 163 5.22 1.71 3.39
CA LEU A 163 6.40 2.39 2.85
C LEU A 163 6.82 1.80 1.50
N PHE A 164 6.79 0.47 1.37
CA PHE A 164 7.05 -0.19 0.09
C PHE A 164 6.07 0.25 -1.00
N LEU A 165 4.77 0.29 -0.71
CA LEU A 165 3.74 0.71 -1.67
C LEU A 165 3.88 2.19 -2.06
N ILE A 166 4.28 3.05 -1.13
CA ILE A 166 4.61 4.45 -1.42
C ILE A 166 5.81 4.54 -2.36
N ILE A 167 6.87 3.76 -2.13
CA ILE A 167 8.05 3.71 -3.00
C ILE A 167 7.67 3.15 -4.37
N LYS A 168 6.86 2.09 -4.44
CA LYS A 168 6.29 1.56 -5.68
C LYS A 168 5.55 2.65 -6.47
N LYS A 169 4.72 3.46 -5.79
CA LYS A 169 4.01 4.56 -6.43
C LYS A 169 4.94 5.63 -6.99
N ILE A 170 6.05 5.94 -6.30
CA ILE A 170 7.07 6.85 -6.84
C ILE A 170 7.69 6.29 -8.13
N ALA A 171 7.87 4.98 -8.24
CA ALA A 171 8.35 4.38 -9.47
C ALA A 171 7.39 4.63 -10.65
N PHE A 172 6.09 4.62 -10.42
CA PHE A 172 5.10 5.00 -11.45
C PHE A 172 5.20 6.45 -11.89
N PHE A 173 5.62 7.38 -11.03
CA PHE A 173 5.82 8.78 -11.43
C PHE A 173 7.00 8.97 -12.38
N HIS A 174 7.94 8.07 -12.38
CA HIS A 174 9.04 8.02 -13.34
C HIS A 174 8.69 7.21 -14.59
N GLY A 175 7.54 6.55 -14.57
CA GLY A 175 6.74 5.96 -15.64
C GLY A 175 7.51 5.25 -16.73
N GLU A 176 7.19 5.60 -17.97
CA GLU A 176 7.71 5.03 -19.19
C GLU A 176 9.25 5.05 -19.31
N LEU A 177 9.92 5.96 -18.57
CA LEU A 177 11.37 6.06 -18.60
C LEU A 177 12.07 4.83 -17.99
N TYR A 178 11.39 4.12 -17.07
CA TYR A 178 12.06 3.11 -16.23
C TYR A 178 11.21 1.85 -16.02
N ASN A 179 10.26 1.57 -16.88
CA ASN A 179 9.34 0.42 -16.79
C ASN A 179 8.62 0.32 -15.42
N ASN A 180 8.39 1.46 -14.75
CA ASN A 180 7.76 1.54 -13.44
C ASN A 180 8.46 0.73 -12.32
N LEU A 181 9.70 0.31 -12.52
CA LEU A 181 10.45 -0.53 -11.57
C LEU A 181 11.50 0.24 -10.77
N PHE A 182 11.82 1.47 -11.17
CA PHE A 182 12.84 2.28 -10.52
C PHE A 182 12.24 3.46 -9.79
N ALA A 183 12.39 3.48 -8.47
CA ALA A 183 11.99 4.60 -7.63
C ALA A 183 13.20 5.46 -7.28
N ARG A 184 13.18 6.72 -7.68
CA ARG A 184 14.18 7.72 -7.31
C ARG A 184 13.53 8.77 -6.42
N PHE A 185 14.04 8.94 -5.20
CA PHE A 185 13.48 9.89 -4.25
C PHE A 185 14.48 10.33 -3.19
N ASN A 186 14.20 11.47 -2.58
CA ASN A 186 14.83 11.89 -1.34
C ASN A 186 14.03 11.31 -0.15
N ILE A 187 14.74 10.82 0.87
CA ILE A 187 14.07 10.34 2.11
C ILE A 187 13.17 11.43 2.72
N LYS A 188 13.52 12.72 2.52
CA LYS A 188 12.69 13.84 2.96
C LYS A 188 11.29 13.79 2.36
N ASP A 189 11.15 13.47 1.07
CA ASP A 189 9.84 13.37 0.41
C ASP A 189 8.94 12.32 1.08
N ILE A 190 9.53 11.18 1.46
CA ILE A 190 8.80 10.11 2.17
C ILE A 190 8.42 10.54 3.58
N VAL A 191 9.32 11.21 4.31
CA VAL A 191 9.06 11.74 5.67
C VAL A 191 7.86 12.69 5.63
N GLU A 192 7.87 13.65 4.72
CA GLU A 192 6.82 14.65 4.56
C GLU A 192 5.49 14.00 4.13
N PHE A 193 5.54 13.04 3.23
CA PHE A 193 4.35 12.39 2.70
C PHE A 193 3.69 11.43 3.68
N THR A 194 4.47 10.76 4.53
CA THR A 194 3.94 9.77 5.48
C THR A 194 3.65 10.35 6.86
N GLY A 195 4.23 11.50 7.19
CA GLY A 195 4.25 12.05 8.54
C GLY A 195 5.11 11.24 9.52
N MET A 196 5.89 10.25 9.05
CA MET A 196 6.82 9.47 9.86
C MET A 196 8.14 10.21 10.01
N THR A 197 8.88 9.94 11.10
CA THR A 197 10.22 10.51 11.28
C THR A 197 11.26 9.78 10.44
N ARG A 198 12.37 10.46 10.12
CA ARG A 198 13.50 9.84 9.40
C ARG A 198 14.08 8.65 10.17
N GLN A 199 14.13 8.73 11.51
CA GLN A 199 14.59 7.63 12.36
C GLN A 199 13.70 6.38 12.23
N THR A 200 12.42 6.55 11.92
CA THR A 200 11.50 5.45 11.66
C THR A 200 11.65 4.90 10.24
N ILE A 201 11.75 5.78 9.24
CA ILE A 201 11.77 5.38 7.82
C ILE A 201 13.07 4.66 7.46
N SER A 202 14.23 5.14 7.91
CA SER A 202 15.52 4.57 7.53
C SER A 202 15.67 3.08 7.90
N PRO A 203 15.33 2.63 9.13
CA PRO A 203 15.31 1.21 9.46
C PRO A 203 14.30 0.39 8.64
N TYR A 204 13.15 0.98 8.29
CA TYR A 204 12.14 0.28 7.48
C TYR A 204 12.63 0.07 6.05
N ILE A 205 13.21 1.08 5.41
CA ILE A 205 13.84 0.93 4.10
C ILE A 205 14.94 -0.13 4.17
N LYS A 206 15.81 -0.08 5.18
CA LYS A 206 16.84 -1.09 5.39
C LYS A 206 16.26 -2.49 5.46
N ALA A 207 15.19 -2.71 6.23
CA ALA A 207 14.52 -4.00 6.32
C ALA A 207 13.96 -4.47 4.97
N LEU A 208 13.44 -3.56 4.15
CA LEU A 208 12.94 -3.85 2.81
C LEU A 208 14.07 -4.18 1.80
N THR A 209 15.31 -3.71 2.06
CA THR A 209 16.48 -4.00 1.22
C THR A 209 17.25 -5.24 1.65
N GLU A 210 16.91 -5.84 2.79
CA GLU A 210 17.55 -7.08 3.25
C GLU A 210 16.93 -8.30 2.57
N LYS A 211 17.80 -9.31 2.29
CA LYS A 211 17.31 -10.63 1.86
C LYS A 211 16.60 -11.33 3.02
N ASP A 212 15.52 -12.00 2.72
CA ASP A 212 14.85 -12.89 3.67
C ASP A 212 14.36 -14.16 2.98
N LEU A 213 14.26 -15.22 3.73
CA LEU A 213 13.79 -16.51 3.24
C LEU A 213 12.26 -16.53 3.30
N TYR A 214 11.62 -16.62 2.16
CA TYR A 214 10.19 -16.79 2.04
C TYR A 214 9.88 -18.03 1.21
N ASN A 215 9.15 -18.98 1.76
CA ASN A 215 8.78 -20.23 1.10
C ASN A 215 9.98 -20.89 0.37
N LYS A 216 11.12 -21.04 1.08
CA LYS A 216 12.40 -21.59 0.57
C LYS A 216 13.09 -20.72 -0.51
N LYS A 217 12.51 -19.58 -0.92
CA LYS A 217 13.13 -18.62 -1.82
C LYS A 217 13.71 -17.45 -1.03
N GLN A 218 14.87 -16.99 -1.41
CA GLN A 218 15.41 -15.73 -0.89
C GLN A 218 14.85 -14.58 -1.72
N ILE A 219 14.04 -13.75 -1.10
CA ILE A 219 13.46 -12.56 -1.72
C ILE A 219 13.96 -11.29 -1.06
N ARG A 220 13.89 -10.21 -1.80
CA ARG A 220 14.18 -8.85 -1.35
C ARG A 220 13.14 -7.92 -1.97
N PHE A 221 12.55 -7.04 -1.17
CA PHE A 221 11.52 -6.11 -1.66
C PHE A 221 12.09 -5.01 -2.55
N LEU A 222 13.26 -4.49 -2.15
CA LEU A 222 13.93 -3.38 -2.83
C LEU A 222 15.41 -3.70 -3.02
N TYR A 223 15.96 -3.39 -4.18
CA TYR A 223 17.40 -3.37 -4.41
C TYR A 223 17.89 -1.92 -4.33
N ASP A 224 18.78 -1.63 -3.38
CA ASP A 224 19.41 -0.32 -3.24
C ASP A 224 20.56 -0.20 -4.25
N LEU A 225 20.30 0.41 -5.38
CA LEU A 225 21.25 0.52 -6.49
C LEU A 225 22.36 1.55 -6.24
N SER A 226 22.33 2.27 -5.12
CA SER A 226 23.46 3.09 -4.69
C SER A 226 24.66 2.24 -4.23
N LYS A 227 24.45 0.94 -4.00
CA LYS A 227 25.47 -0.02 -3.57
C LYS A 227 25.88 -0.91 -4.72
N GLU A 228 27.16 -0.82 -5.13
CA GLU A 228 27.70 -1.55 -6.26
C GLU A 228 27.47 -3.07 -6.22
N HIS A 229 27.65 -3.70 -5.06
CA HIS A 229 27.45 -5.15 -4.93
C HIS A 229 25.96 -5.55 -5.12
N ILE A 230 25.02 -4.69 -4.71
CA ILE A 230 23.60 -4.91 -4.93
C ILE A 230 23.24 -4.73 -6.41
N TYR A 231 23.83 -3.72 -7.04
CA TYR A 231 23.68 -3.52 -8.48
C TYR A 231 24.16 -4.74 -9.27
N ASN A 232 25.37 -5.24 -9.00
CA ASN A 232 25.91 -6.40 -9.69
C ASN A 232 25.08 -7.67 -9.45
N GLU A 233 24.53 -7.83 -8.25
CA GLU A 233 23.62 -8.93 -7.95
C GLU A 233 22.32 -8.85 -8.79
N LEU A 234 21.71 -7.67 -8.89
CA LEU A 234 20.53 -7.46 -9.71
C LEU A 234 20.83 -7.64 -11.19
N TYR A 235 21.94 -7.08 -11.67
CA TYR A 235 22.38 -7.21 -13.06
C TYR A 235 22.49 -8.68 -13.48
N ASN A 236 23.15 -9.50 -12.67
CA ASN A 236 23.27 -10.94 -12.94
C ASN A 236 21.92 -11.69 -12.93
N LYS A 237 20.95 -11.19 -12.16
CA LYS A 237 19.60 -11.77 -12.11
C LYS A 237 18.76 -11.40 -13.33
N LEU A 238 18.99 -10.21 -13.91
CA LEU A 238 18.23 -9.66 -15.03
C LEU A 238 18.88 -9.98 -16.40
N GLU A 239 19.75 -11.00 -16.49
CA GLU A 239 20.48 -11.35 -17.72
C GLU A 239 19.61 -11.47 -18.96
N ASP A 240 18.35 -11.87 -18.83
CA ASP A 240 17.39 -12.00 -19.94
C ASP A 240 16.56 -10.73 -20.20
N THR A 241 16.66 -9.72 -19.36
CA THR A 241 15.92 -8.47 -19.50
C THR A 241 16.89 -7.32 -19.69
N THR A 242 17.03 -6.82 -20.90
CA THR A 242 17.88 -5.70 -21.33
C THR A 242 17.55 -4.35 -20.66
N ILE A 243 17.14 -4.36 -19.39
CA ILE A 243 16.67 -3.17 -18.67
C ILE A 243 17.84 -2.39 -18.06
N LEU A 244 18.97 -3.07 -17.75
CA LEU A 244 20.10 -2.49 -17.03
C LEU A 244 21.40 -2.85 -17.72
N THR A 245 22.07 -1.87 -18.38
CA THR A 245 23.22 -2.16 -19.22
C THR A 245 24.56 -1.79 -18.62
N SER A 246 24.64 -0.80 -17.71
CA SER A 246 25.91 -0.44 -17.06
C SER A 246 25.75 0.40 -15.80
N TYR A 247 26.72 0.29 -14.89
CA TYR A 247 26.84 1.13 -13.70
C TYR A 247 28.21 1.82 -13.70
N ARG A 248 28.22 3.15 -13.60
CA ARG A 248 29.47 3.93 -13.50
C ARG A 248 29.63 4.47 -12.08
N LYS A 249 30.55 3.86 -11.35
CA LYS A 249 30.82 4.17 -9.94
C LYS A 249 31.19 5.62 -9.66
N ASN A 250 31.91 6.28 -10.56
CA ASN A 250 32.45 7.63 -10.32
C ASN A 250 31.46 8.77 -10.60
N THR A 251 30.35 8.49 -11.29
CA THR A 251 29.39 9.52 -11.74
C THR A 251 28.03 9.37 -11.12
N LYS A 252 27.78 8.29 -10.35
CA LYS A 252 26.43 7.94 -9.86
C LYS A 252 25.39 7.99 -10.99
N GLU A 253 25.77 7.53 -12.16
CA GLU A 253 24.88 7.35 -13.29
C GLU A 253 24.56 5.89 -13.50
N ILE A 254 23.32 5.61 -13.80
CA ILE A 254 22.84 4.28 -14.19
C ILE A 254 22.30 4.37 -15.60
N GLU A 255 22.72 3.47 -16.47
CA GLU A 255 22.17 3.35 -17.82
C GLU A 255 21.04 2.32 -17.79
N VAL A 256 19.87 2.71 -18.31
CA VAL A 256 18.68 1.87 -18.42
C VAL A 256 18.31 1.76 -19.88
N THR A 257 18.09 0.55 -20.35
CA THR A 257 17.53 0.34 -21.69
C THR A 257 16.00 0.33 -21.58
N THR A 258 15.33 1.17 -22.38
CA THR A 258 13.87 1.20 -22.43
C THR A 258 13.33 0.02 -23.24
N ILE A 259 12.02 -0.21 -23.18
CA ILE A 259 11.33 -1.25 -23.97
C ILE A 259 11.60 -1.05 -25.47
N ASP A 260 11.77 0.20 -25.94
CA ASP A 260 12.05 0.56 -27.32
C ASP A 260 13.55 0.44 -27.69
N GLY A 261 14.38 -0.06 -26.76
CA GLY A 261 15.82 -0.23 -26.98
C GLY A 261 16.65 1.05 -26.82
N GLU A 262 16.06 2.17 -26.38
CA GLU A 262 16.81 3.40 -26.11
C GLU A 262 17.60 3.29 -24.81
N ILE A 263 18.87 3.73 -24.82
CA ILE A 263 19.70 3.82 -23.61
C ILE A 263 19.51 5.18 -22.97
N LYS A 264 18.95 5.22 -21.77
CA LYS A 264 18.78 6.44 -20.97
C LYS A 264 19.70 6.42 -19.76
N LYS A 265 20.37 7.55 -19.51
CA LYS A 265 21.25 7.76 -18.36
C LYS A 265 20.48 8.42 -17.22
N ILE A 266 20.47 7.77 -16.05
CA ILE A 266 19.90 8.32 -14.84
C ILE A 266 21.03 8.83 -13.97
N SER A 267 21.09 10.14 -13.78
CA SER A 267 21.99 10.72 -12.79
C SER A 267 21.32 10.72 -11.42
N ILE A 268 22.01 10.18 -10.42
CA ILE A 268 21.54 10.17 -9.04
C ILE A 268 22.18 11.36 -8.31
N GLY A 269 21.38 12.32 -7.89
CA GLY A 269 21.86 13.43 -7.08
C GLY A 269 22.43 13.00 -5.73
N ASN A 270 23.28 13.81 -5.11
CA ASN A 270 23.97 13.48 -3.86
C ASN A 270 23.06 13.16 -2.66
N MET A 271 21.77 13.53 -2.72
CA MET A 271 20.77 13.29 -1.65
C MET A 271 19.66 12.32 -2.05
N GLU A 272 19.67 11.83 -3.28
CA GLU A 272 18.63 10.93 -3.77
C GLU A 272 19.08 9.48 -3.68
N ASN A 273 18.13 8.62 -3.44
CA ASN A 273 18.30 7.18 -3.43
C ASN A 273 17.60 6.60 -4.65
N LEU A 274 18.18 5.57 -5.25
CA LEU A 274 17.60 4.83 -6.34
C LEU A 274 17.39 3.38 -5.90
N TYR A 275 16.15 2.93 -6.02
CA TYR A 275 15.77 1.57 -5.70
C TYR A 275 15.12 0.90 -6.91
N TYR A 276 15.47 -0.37 -7.13
CA TYR A 276 14.71 -1.25 -8.01
C TYR A 276 13.65 -1.98 -7.19
N ILE A 277 12.43 -2.03 -7.72
CA ILE A 277 11.29 -2.68 -7.08
C ILE A 277 11.19 -4.11 -7.60
N ASN A 278 11.37 -5.07 -6.71
CA ASN A 278 11.32 -6.49 -7.04
C ASN A 278 9.88 -6.99 -7.07
N ILE A 279 9.15 -6.63 -8.12
CA ILE A 279 7.74 -7.02 -8.27
C ILE A 279 7.63 -8.50 -8.61
N GLU A 280 8.45 -9.01 -9.52
CA GLU A 280 8.37 -10.39 -10.03
C GLU A 280 8.42 -11.45 -8.93
N ASP A 281 9.44 -11.43 -8.07
CA ASP A 281 9.53 -12.39 -6.96
C ASP A 281 8.36 -12.23 -5.98
N MET A 282 7.85 -11.00 -5.83
CA MET A 282 6.75 -10.70 -4.93
C MET A 282 5.41 -11.15 -5.49
N GLU A 283 5.17 -10.97 -6.78
CA GLU A 283 3.96 -11.45 -7.46
C GLU A 283 3.93 -12.99 -7.47
N GLU A 284 5.04 -13.64 -7.80
CA GLU A 284 5.13 -15.10 -7.77
C GLU A 284 4.79 -15.67 -6.38
N VAL A 285 5.35 -15.08 -5.33
CA VAL A 285 5.07 -15.46 -3.95
C VAL A 285 3.67 -15.04 -3.52
N GLY A 286 3.20 -13.87 -3.95
CA GLY A 286 1.88 -13.32 -3.64
C GLY A 286 0.74 -14.08 -4.30
N ILE A 287 0.89 -14.47 -5.56
CA ILE A 287 -0.11 -15.25 -6.31
C ILE A 287 -0.33 -16.60 -5.65
N ASN A 288 0.73 -17.32 -5.31
CA ASN A 288 0.61 -18.63 -4.64
C ASN A 288 -0.14 -18.54 -3.30
N VAL A 289 0.05 -17.45 -2.53
CA VAL A 289 -0.66 -17.24 -1.27
C VAL A 289 -2.10 -16.77 -1.51
N PHE A 290 -2.33 -15.98 -2.56
CA PHE A 290 -3.65 -15.47 -2.92
C PHE A 290 -4.59 -16.58 -3.42
N ASP A 291 -4.08 -17.49 -4.23
CA ASP A 291 -4.83 -18.65 -4.72
C ASP A 291 -5.19 -19.61 -3.59
N LEU A 292 -4.28 -19.83 -2.64
CA LEU A 292 -4.54 -20.60 -1.41
C LEU A 292 -5.63 -19.97 -0.54
N LEU A 293 -5.80 -18.64 -0.58
CA LEU A 293 -6.85 -17.93 0.14
C LEU A 293 -8.20 -18.01 -0.55
N LYS A 294 -8.24 -17.98 -1.89
CA LYS A 294 -9.48 -18.09 -2.68
C LYS A 294 -10.09 -19.49 -2.60
N ASN A 295 -9.25 -20.53 -2.58
CA ASN A 295 -9.71 -21.92 -2.58
C ASN A 295 -10.22 -22.42 -1.20
N LYS A 296 -10.15 -21.58 -0.16
CA LYS A 296 -10.68 -21.89 1.19
C LYS A 296 -12.04 -21.23 1.50
N LYS A 297 -12.67 -20.59 0.53
CA LYS A 297 -14.06 -20.10 0.61
C LYS A 297 -15.00 -21.02 -0.17
#